data_2f18b34b330e8ac0eee6a21a3cf85022
#
_entry.id   2f18b34b330e8ac0eee6a21a3cf85022
#
_cell.length_a   1.000
_cell.length_b   1.000
_cell.length_c   1.000
_cell.angle_alpha   90.00
_cell.angle_beta   90.00
_cell.angle_gamma   90.00
#
_symmetry.space_group_name_H-M   'P 1'
#
loop_
_entity.id
_entity.type
_entity.pdbx_description
1 polymer ?
#
loop_
_entity_poly.entity_id
_entity_poly.type
_entity_poly.pdbx_seq_one_letter_code
_entity_poly.pdbx_strand_id
1 'polypeptide(L)'
;MTRFEKFALVPGALICAILFYGVYKKLLPVTEVMGFVTGAVGVYLTVRGHIWNFPIGLANNLFFGILFYGSRLYNDMFLQVVFFALGLWGWWRWSHGDEKHQRLPVGRARLVDWVGCLLFLILGTAFMTVTAARVGGAEPFWDALTTALSLCAQYLLGRKFLENWGFWLLADIIYVPLYISRGLYLTSALYFGFGCLCILGFLTWRRQWEQHELENGRGHRQVLAAPSGS
;
A
#
# COMPACT_ATOMS: atom_id res chain seq x y z
N MET A 1 -9.77 19.58 -12.81
CA MET A 1 -10.18 19.00 -11.50
C MET A 1 -11.56 18.39 -11.65
N THR A 2 -11.66 17.08 -11.49
CA THR A 2 -12.95 16.38 -11.52
C THR A 2 -13.78 16.73 -10.28
N ARG A 3 -15.14 16.58 -10.34
CA ARG A 3 -16.02 16.80 -9.17
C ARG A 3 -15.54 16.02 -7.94
N PHE A 4 -14.91 14.88 -8.15
CA PHE A 4 -14.37 14.00 -7.13
C PHE A 4 -13.12 14.57 -6.43
N GLU A 5 -12.24 15.25 -7.17
CA GLU A 5 -11.07 15.92 -6.59
C GLU A 5 -11.46 17.04 -5.64
N LYS A 6 -12.54 17.78 -5.96
CA LYS A 6 -13.10 18.82 -5.06
C LYS A 6 -13.71 18.21 -3.79
N PHE A 7 -14.31 17.02 -3.88
CA PHE A 7 -14.91 16.34 -2.72
C PHE A 7 -13.83 15.76 -1.77
N ALA A 8 -12.65 15.39 -2.28
CA ALA A 8 -11.53 14.88 -1.48
C ALA A 8 -10.70 16.00 -0.83
N LEU A 9 -10.71 17.21 -1.39
CA LEU A 9 -9.94 18.35 -0.86
C LEU A 9 -10.48 18.86 0.49
N VAL A 10 -11.80 18.86 0.68
CA VAL A 10 -12.42 19.37 1.93
C VAL A 10 -12.10 18.47 3.13
N PRO A 11 -12.29 17.12 3.05
CA PRO A 11 -11.86 16.22 4.12
C PRO A 11 -10.34 16.26 4.34
N GLY A 12 -9.55 16.33 3.27
CA GLY A 12 -8.10 16.44 3.37
C GLY A 12 -7.64 17.69 4.11
N ALA A 13 -8.21 18.85 3.80
CA ALA A 13 -7.91 20.10 4.48
C ALA A 13 -8.35 20.07 5.95
N LEU A 14 -9.49 19.46 6.25
CA LEU A 14 -9.98 19.30 7.62
C LEU A 14 -9.05 18.40 8.45
N ILE A 15 -8.61 17.27 7.88
CA ILE A 15 -7.64 16.39 8.51
C ILE A 15 -6.34 17.11 8.78
N CYS A 16 -5.79 17.85 7.81
CA CYS A 16 -4.58 18.65 7.99
C CYS A 16 -4.76 19.70 9.11
N ALA A 17 -5.91 20.36 9.18
CA ALA A 17 -6.20 21.33 10.23
C ALA A 17 -6.28 20.68 11.63
N ILE A 18 -6.90 19.52 11.74
CA ILE A 18 -6.99 18.72 13.00
C ILE A 18 -5.59 18.28 13.44
N LEU A 19 -4.77 17.78 12.52
CA LEU A 19 -3.40 17.35 12.82
C LEU A 19 -2.54 18.54 13.25
N PHE A 20 -2.62 19.67 12.53
CA PHE A 20 -1.90 20.88 12.89
C PHE A 20 -2.31 21.41 14.28
N TYR A 21 -3.61 21.43 14.58
CA TYR A 21 -4.13 21.80 15.89
C TYR A 21 -3.64 20.85 16.99
N GLY A 22 -3.63 19.53 16.72
CA GLY A 22 -3.13 18.50 17.65
C GLY A 22 -1.65 18.70 17.99
N VAL A 23 -0.80 19.01 17.00
CA VAL A 23 0.62 19.34 17.21
C VAL A 23 0.75 20.67 17.99
N TYR A 24 0.01 21.72 17.61
CA TYR A 24 0.04 23.01 18.28
C TYR A 24 -0.30 22.89 19.77
N LYS A 25 -1.29 22.07 20.11
CA LYS A 25 -1.70 21.80 21.49
C LYS A 25 -0.82 20.78 22.21
N LYS A 26 0.24 20.26 21.55
CA LYS A 26 1.11 19.19 22.06
C LYS A 26 0.35 17.88 22.41
N LEU A 27 -0.79 17.67 21.77
CA LEU A 27 -1.60 16.45 21.91
C LEU A 27 -1.08 15.31 21.03
N LEU A 28 -0.39 15.65 19.93
CA LEU A 28 0.18 14.71 18.98
C LEU A 28 1.67 14.98 18.79
N PRO A 29 2.53 13.93 18.83
CA PRO A 29 3.94 14.07 18.50
C PRO A 29 4.11 14.46 17.01
N VAL A 30 5.06 15.32 16.71
CA VAL A 30 5.37 15.75 15.34
C VAL A 30 5.72 14.54 14.46
N THR A 31 6.41 13.54 15.02
CA THR A 31 6.80 12.30 14.34
C THR A 31 5.62 11.49 13.85
N GLU A 32 4.55 11.38 14.65
CA GLU A 32 3.32 10.68 14.24
C GLU A 32 2.63 11.41 13.09
N VAL A 33 2.55 12.75 13.16
CA VAL A 33 1.94 13.57 12.12
C VAL A 33 2.73 13.49 10.81
N MET A 34 4.06 13.52 10.87
CA MET A 34 4.91 13.36 9.69
C MET A 34 4.73 11.98 9.05
N GLY A 35 4.71 10.92 9.86
CA GLY A 35 4.43 9.56 9.40
C GLY A 35 3.05 9.44 8.73
N PHE A 36 2.04 10.04 9.36
CA PHE A 36 0.68 10.08 8.84
C PHE A 36 0.61 10.80 7.47
N VAL A 37 1.13 12.02 7.39
CA VAL A 37 1.03 12.84 6.16
C VAL A 37 1.79 12.17 5.01
N THR A 38 3.02 11.69 5.26
CA THR A 38 3.81 11.01 4.23
C THR A 38 3.17 9.69 3.80
N GLY A 39 2.58 8.93 4.74
CA GLY A 39 1.82 7.72 4.44
C GLY A 39 0.59 8.02 3.58
N ALA A 40 -0.23 9.00 3.95
CA ALA A 40 -1.42 9.38 3.19
C ALA A 40 -1.09 9.89 1.78
N VAL A 41 -0.03 10.71 1.64
CA VAL A 41 0.46 11.16 0.33
C VAL A 41 0.97 9.99 -0.50
N GLY A 42 1.72 9.06 0.09
CA GLY A 42 2.20 7.85 -0.57
C GLY A 42 1.05 7.00 -1.12
N VAL A 43 0.04 6.71 -0.29
CA VAL A 43 -1.14 5.93 -0.71
C VAL A 43 -1.92 6.68 -1.81
N TYR A 44 -2.14 7.99 -1.69
CA TYR A 44 -2.79 8.78 -2.73
C TYR A 44 -2.05 8.72 -4.07
N LEU A 45 -0.72 8.85 -4.06
CA LEU A 45 0.10 8.73 -5.26
C LEU A 45 0.03 7.32 -5.86
N THR A 46 -0.07 6.30 -5.01
CA THR A 46 -0.29 4.91 -5.43
C THR A 46 -1.64 4.75 -6.14
N VAL A 47 -2.72 5.31 -5.59
CA VAL A 47 -4.04 5.35 -6.25
C VAL A 47 -3.95 5.96 -7.65
N ARG A 48 -3.17 7.04 -7.79
CA ARG A 48 -2.92 7.70 -9.09
C ARG A 48 -1.96 6.93 -10.00
N GLY A 49 -1.36 5.82 -9.54
CA GLY A 49 -0.33 5.08 -10.28
C GLY A 49 0.93 5.91 -10.55
N HIS A 50 1.23 6.89 -9.68
CA HIS A 50 2.32 7.83 -9.88
C HIS A 50 3.61 7.31 -9.26
N ILE A 51 4.73 7.36 -10.01
CA ILE A 51 6.02 6.79 -9.61
C ILE A 51 6.58 7.38 -8.30
N TRP A 52 6.24 8.61 -7.96
CA TRP A 52 6.67 9.28 -6.73
C TRP A 52 6.14 8.63 -5.44
N ASN A 53 5.21 7.67 -5.53
CA ASN A 53 4.82 6.87 -4.38
C ASN A 53 6.02 6.17 -3.74
N PHE A 54 6.98 5.68 -4.57
CA PHE A 54 8.16 4.95 -4.09
C PHE A 54 9.15 5.85 -3.35
N PRO A 55 9.65 6.99 -3.90
CA PRO A 55 10.53 7.87 -3.15
C PRO A 55 9.95 8.32 -1.80
N ILE A 56 8.66 8.65 -1.76
CA ILE A 56 7.99 9.07 -0.53
C ILE A 56 7.87 7.88 0.44
N GLY A 57 7.48 6.71 -0.04
CA GLY A 57 7.41 5.48 0.77
C GLY A 57 8.77 5.06 1.31
N LEU A 58 9.83 5.13 0.50
CA LEU A 58 11.20 4.82 0.92
C LEU A 58 11.70 5.79 1.99
N ALA A 59 11.42 7.10 1.83
CA ALA A 59 11.76 8.09 2.84
C ALA A 59 10.99 7.84 4.15
N ASN A 60 9.71 7.46 4.07
CA ASN A 60 8.89 7.09 5.20
C ASN A 60 9.45 5.85 5.92
N ASN A 61 9.79 4.78 5.18
CA ASN A 61 10.39 3.57 5.75
C ASN A 61 11.75 3.84 6.43
N LEU A 62 12.58 4.69 5.83
CA LEU A 62 13.86 5.08 6.41
C LEU A 62 13.66 5.86 7.72
N PHE A 63 12.72 6.82 7.72
CA PHE A 63 12.37 7.60 8.89
C PHE A 63 11.89 6.72 10.05
N PHE A 64 10.94 5.82 9.81
CA PHE A 64 10.45 4.90 10.82
C PHE A 64 11.51 3.88 11.24
N GLY A 65 12.35 3.41 10.31
CA GLY A 65 13.46 2.53 10.63
C GLY A 65 14.43 3.16 11.64
N ILE A 66 14.81 4.42 11.45
CA ILE A 66 15.66 5.19 12.38
C ILE A 66 14.95 5.39 13.73
N LEU A 67 13.65 5.75 13.70
CA LEU A 67 12.84 5.94 14.90
C LEU A 67 12.76 4.65 15.73
N PHE A 68 12.48 3.52 15.11
CA PHE A 68 12.37 2.22 15.79
C PHE A 68 13.72 1.73 16.30
N TYR A 69 14.82 1.98 15.58
CA TYR A 69 16.17 1.72 16.09
C TYR A 69 16.45 2.49 17.38
N GLY A 70 16.18 3.81 17.40
CA GLY A 70 16.35 4.65 18.59
C GLY A 70 15.47 4.21 19.77
N SER A 71 14.28 3.69 19.49
CA SER A 71 13.33 3.16 20.49
C SER A 71 13.61 1.70 20.88
N ARG A 72 14.66 1.07 20.34
CA ARG A 72 15.02 -0.35 20.55
C ARG A 72 13.94 -1.35 20.09
N LEU A 73 13.08 -0.94 19.15
CA LEU A 73 12.05 -1.77 18.54
C LEU A 73 12.64 -2.46 17.29
N TYR A 74 13.55 -3.40 17.51
CA TYR A 74 14.35 -4.00 16.42
C TYR A 74 13.52 -4.81 15.41
N ASN A 75 12.41 -5.44 15.85
CA ASN A 75 11.53 -6.18 14.95
C ASN A 75 10.81 -5.24 13.97
N ASP A 76 10.29 -4.10 14.49
CA ASP A 76 9.64 -3.09 13.66
C ASP A 76 10.64 -2.41 12.71
N MET A 77 11.86 -2.14 13.20
CA MET A 77 12.95 -1.67 12.36
C MET A 77 13.27 -2.64 11.22
N PHE A 78 13.38 -3.94 11.52
CA PHE A 78 13.64 -4.96 10.51
C PHE A 78 12.53 -5.01 9.44
N LEU A 79 11.27 -4.86 9.87
CA LEU A 79 10.14 -4.79 8.97
C LEU A 79 10.25 -3.59 8.01
N GLN A 80 10.70 -2.42 8.50
CA GLN A 80 10.95 -1.26 7.63
C GLN A 80 12.05 -1.54 6.60
N VAL A 81 13.08 -2.30 6.96
CA VAL A 81 14.11 -2.74 6.00
C VAL A 81 13.52 -3.62 4.90
N VAL A 82 12.63 -4.54 5.24
CA VAL A 82 11.93 -5.40 4.26
C VAL A 82 11.05 -4.55 3.35
N PHE A 83 10.26 -3.63 3.90
CA PHE A 83 9.44 -2.71 3.09
C PHE A 83 10.29 -1.81 2.20
N PHE A 84 11.44 -1.34 2.69
CA PHE A 84 12.37 -0.54 1.92
C PHE A 84 12.92 -1.33 0.72
N ALA A 85 13.35 -2.57 0.93
CA ALA A 85 13.84 -3.45 -0.14
C ALA A 85 12.75 -3.74 -1.20
N LEU A 86 11.53 -4.06 -0.77
CA LEU A 86 10.39 -4.27 -1.66
C LEU A 86 10.00 -2.98 -2.39
N GLY A 87 10.12 -1.82 -1.73
CA GLY A 87 9.89 -0.51 -2.33
C GLY A 87 10.91 -0.19 -3.43
N LEU A 88 12.21 -0.43 -3.19
CA LEU A 88 13.26 -0.28 -4.21
C LEU A 88 13.02 -1.19 -5.41
N TRP A 89 12.70 -2.45 -5.16
CA TRP A 89 12.37 -3.40 -6.21
C TRP A 89 11.15 -2.96 -7.02
N GLY A 90 10.06 -2.51 -6.37
CA GLY A 90 8.88 -1.98 -7.02
C GLY A 90 9.18 -0.73 -7.85
N TRP A 91 9.98 0.20 -7.30
CA TRP A 91 10.42 1.39 -8.01
C TRP A 91 11.19 1.05 -9.27
N TRP A 92 12.16 0.14 -9.16
CA TRP A 92 12.92 -0.33 -10.31
C TRP A 92 11.99 -0.92 -11.39
N ARG A 93 11.05 -1.79 -11.01
CA ARG A 93 10.09 -2.37 -11.96
C ARG A 93 9.21 -1.33 -12.65
N TRP A 94 8.67 -0.38 -11.89
CA TRP A 94 7.80 0.65 -12.46
C TRP A 94 8.58 1.63 -13.35
N SER A 95 9.87 1.85 -13.08
CA SER A 95 10.74 2.73 -13.85
C SER A 95 11.20 2.12 -15.16
N HIS A 96 11.46 0.81 -15.17
CA HIS A 96 11.95 0.10 -16.37
C HIS A 96 10.82 -0.47 -17.25
N GLY A 97 9.59 -0.49 -16.76
CA GLY A 97 8.42 -0.90 -17.51
C GLY A 97 8.40 -2.39 -17.88
N ASP A 98 7.72 -2.69 -19.00
CA ASP A 98 7.68 -4.00 -19.63
C ASP A 98 8.83 -4.14 -20.65
N GLU A 99 9.03 -5.33 -21.22
CA GLU A 99 10.07 -5.67 -22.23
C GLU A 99 10.13 -4.67 -23.40
N LYS A 100 9.03 -3.93 -23.66
CA LYS A 100 8.91 -2.89 -24.68
C LYS A 100 9.27 -1.48 -24.19
N HIS A 101 9.87 -1.31 -23.04
CA HIS A 101 10.22 0.00 -22.42
C HIS A 101 9.01 0.95 -22.25
N GLN A 102 7.80 0.43 -22.21
CA GLN A 102 6.58 1.19 -21.93
C GLN A 102 6.33 1.22 -20.40
N ARG A 103 5.59 2.21 -19.93
CA ARG A 103 5.19 2.27 -18.51
C ARG A 103 4.46 1.00 -18.12
N LEU A 104 4.87 0.36 -17.03
CA LEU A 104 4.28 -0.87 -16.54
C LEU A 104 2.74 -0.70 -16.41
N PRO A 105 1.93 -1.45 -17.19
CA PRO A 105 0.48 -1.40 -17.11
C PRO A 105 -0.02 -2.04 -15.81
N VAL A 106 -1.24 -1.70 -15.41
CA VAL A 106 -1.94 -2.42 -14.35
C VAL A 106 -2.27 -3.82 -14.87
N GLY A 107 -1.84 -4.83 -14.13
CA GLY A 107 -2.08 -6.24 -14.47
C GLY A 107 -2.91 -6.96 -13.41
N ARG A 108 -3.09 -8.27 -13.63
CA ARG A 108 -3.75 -9.20 -12.71
C ARG A 108 -2.74 -10.22 -12.19
N ALA A 109 -2.88 -10.58 -10.93
CA ALA A 109 -2.08 -11.64 -10.31
C ALA A 109 -2.35 -12.99 -10.97
N ARG A 110 -1.28 -13.72 -11.31
CA ARG A 110 -1.35 -15.07 -11.87
C ARG A 110 -1.55 -16.09 -10.74
N LEU A 111 -1.93 -17.31 -11.10
CA LEU A 111 -2.10 -18.39 -10.11
C LEU A 111 -0.86 -18.58 -9.21
N VAL A 112 0.35 -18.45 -9.80
CA VAL A 112 1.62 -18.56 -9.04
C VAL A 112 1.73 -17.46 -7.98
N ASP A 113 1.35 -16.23 -8.31
CA ASP A 113 1.37 -15.10 -7.36
C ASP A 113 0.36 -15.34 -6.22
N TRP A 114 -0.84 -15.84 -6.54
CA TRP A 114 -1.85 -16.20 -5.55
C TRP A 114 -1.39 -17.32 -4.63
N VAL A 115 -0.84 -18.39 -5.18
CA VAL A 115 -0.31 -19.51 -4.39
C VAL A 115 0.83 -19.05 -3.51
N GLY A 116 1.76 -18.24 -4.04
CA GLY A 116 2.87 -17.68 -3.28
C GLY A 116 2.39 -16.79 -2.12
N CYS A 117 1.46 -15.88 -2.38
CA CYS A 117 0.88 -15.03 -1.34
C CYS A 117 0.12 -15.84 -0.29
N LEU A 118 -0.66 -16.85 -0.69
CA LEU A 118 -1.42 -17.68 0.25
C LEU A 118 -0.50 -18.53 1.14
N LEU A 119 0.52 -19.15 0.55
CA LEU A 119 1.53 -19.89 1.31
C LEU A 119 2.28 -18.97 2.28
N PHE A 120 2.70 -17.81 1.82
CA PHE A 120 3.36 -16.85 2.69
C PHE A 120 2.42 -16.33 3.79
N LEU A 121 1.16 -16.07 3.47
CA LEU A 121 0.16 -15.64 4.46
C LEU A 121 0.00 -16.71 5.57
N ILE A 122 -0.11 -17.98 5.23
CA ILE A 122 -0.27 -19.08 6.20
C ILE A 122 1.02 -19.29 6.99
N LEU A 123 2.13 -19.58 6.30
CA LEU A 123 3.39 -19.96 6.93
C LEU A 123 4.06 -18.77 7.61
N GLY A 124 4.05 -17.61 6.99
CA GLY A 124 4.61 -16.37 7.53
C GLY A 124 3.84 -15.92 8.77
N THR A 125 2.50 -15.93 8.72
CA THR A 125 1.68 -15.61 9.91
C THR A 125 1.97 -16.60 11.04
N ALA A 126 1.99 -17.90 10.78
CA ALA A 126 2.28 -18.91 11.81
C ALA A 126 3.67 -18.69 12.43
N PHE A 127 4.70 -18.51 11.60
CA PHE A 127 6.06 -18.25 12.06
C PHE A 127 6.17 -16.97 12.90
N MET A 128 5.65 -15.85 12.38
CA MET A 128 5.69 -14.55 13.08
C MET A 128 4.86 -14.58 14.38
N THR A 129 3.71 -15.27 14.39
CA THR A 129 2.90 -15.44 15.61
C THR A 129 3.71 -16.16 16.70
N VAL A 130 4.36 -17.28 16.36
CA VAL A 130 5.16 -18.05 17.34
C VAL A 130 6.34 -17.22 17.85
N THR A 131 7.02 -16.49 16.98
CA THR A 131 8.16 -15.65 17.38
C THR A 131 7.71 -14.48 18.25
N ALA A 132 6.65 -13.78 17.87
CA ALA A 132 6.10 -12.65 18.63
C ALA A 132 5.57 -13.11 20.02
N ALA A 133 4.91 -14.26 20.10
CA ALA A 133 4.44 -14.83 21.37
C ALA A 133 5.60 -15.14 22.32
N ARG A 134 6.75 -15.63 21.82
CA ARG A 134 7.94 -15.93 22.64
C ARG A 134 8.59 -14.68 23.25
N VAL A 135 8.43 -13.52 22.62
CA VAL A 135 8.99 -12.25 23.12
C VAL A 135 7.95 -11.40 23.87
N GLY A 136 6.76 -11.96 24.14
CA GLY A 136 5.72 -11.30 24.96
C GLY A 136 4.88 -10.28 24.19
N GLY A 137 4.71 -10.44 22.90
CA GLY A 137 3.81 -9.60 22.09
C GLY A 137 2.37 -9.61 22.61
N ALA A 138 1.70 -8.46 22.62
CA ALA A 138 0.36 -8.32 23.19
C ALA A 138 -0.73 -9.02 22.35
N GLU A 139 -0.61 -8.99 21.03
CA GLU A 139 -1.58 -9.56 20.06
C GLU A 139 -0.85 -10.30 18.93
N PRO A 140 -0.07 -11.37 19.22
CA PRO A 140 0.90 -11.95 18.31
C PRO A 140 0.30 -12.41 16.97
N PHE A 141 -0.92 -12.96 17.01
CA PHE A 141 -1.60 -13.45 15.81
C PHE A 141 -2.04 -12.30 14.90
N TRP A 142 -2.68 -11.27 15.46
CA TRP A 142 -3.19 -10.15 14.67
C TRP A 142 -2.07 -9.32 14.08
N ASP A 143 -1.01 -9.06 14.85
CA ASP A 143 0.18 -8.35 14.38
C ASP A 143 0.89 -9.14 13.26
N ALA A 144 1.02 -10.47 13.41
CA ALA A 144 1.60 -11.34 12.40
C ALA A 144 0.75 -11.38 11.11
N LEU A 145 -0.57 -11.51 11.24
CA LEU A 145 -1.49 -11.58 10.11
C LEU A 145 -1.50 -10.28 9.30
N THR A 146 -1.60 -9.14 9.98
CA THR A 146 -1.58 -7.82 9.30
C THR A 146 -0.23 -7.55 8.65
N THR A 147 0.88 -7.96 9.28
CA THR A 147 2.21 -7.89 8.68
C THR A 147 2.31 -8.75 7.42
N ALA A 148 1.85 -9.99 7.45
CA ALA A 148 1.87 -10.88 6.29
C ALA A 148 0.99 -10.34 5.15
N LEU A 149 -0.20 -9.82 5.45
CA LEU A 149 -1.08 -9.16 4.48
C LEU A 149 -0.37 -7.96 3.83
N SER A 150 0.27 -7.11 4.63
CA SER A 150 0.97 -5.91 4.15
C SER A 150 2.17 -6.26 3.26
N LEU A 151 2.92 -7.32 3.58
CA LEU A 151 4.03 -7.80 2.75
C LEU A 151 3.55 -8.38 1.42
N CYS A 152 2.45 -9.15 1.41
CA CYS A 152 1.82 -9.62 0.18
C CYS A 152 1.31 -8.44 -0.66
N ALA A 153 0.66 -7.46 -0.03
CA ALA A 153 0.18 -6.25 -0.69
C ALA A 153 1.33 -5.47 -1.34
N GLN A 154 2.43 -5.28 -0.61
CA GLN A 154 3.61 -4.57 -1.11
C GLN A 154 4.30 -5.30 -2.28
N TYR A 155 4.38 -6.64 -2.22
CA TYR A 155 4.86 -7.44 -3.34
C TYR A 155 3.98 -7.26 -4.58
N LEU A 156 2.65 -7.40 -4.44
CA LEU A 156 1.70 -7.24 -5.54
C LEU A 156 1.68 -5.80 -6.08
N LEU A 157 1.87 -4.80 -5.22
CA LEU A 157 2.04 -3.40 -5.61
C LEU A 157 3.29 -3.21 -6.48
N GLY A 158 4.42 -3.78 -6.08
CA GLY A 158 5.66 -3.75 -6.88
C GLY A 158 5.49 -4.38 -8.27
N ARG A 159 4.61 -5.40 -8.39
CA ARG A 159 4.19 -6.01 -9.66
C ARG A 159 3.13 -5.18 -10.41
N LYS A 160 2.58 -4.13 -9.79
CA LYS A 160 1.45 -3.32 -10.27
C LYS A 160 0.19 -4.14 -10.54
N PHE A 161 -0.07 -5.13 -9.70
CA PHE A 161 -1.26 -5.97 -9.79
C PHE A 161 -2.43 -5.38 -9.01
N LEU A 162 -3.62 -5.46 -9.59
CA LEU A 162 -4.86 -4.92 -9.04
C LEU A 162 -5.17 -5.47 -7.64
N GLU A 163 -4.83 -6.73 -7.41
CA GLU A 163 -5.11 -7.48 -6.18
C GLU A 163 -4.41 -6.91 -4.94
N ASN A 164 -3.36 -6.10 -5.11
CA ASN A 164 -2.68 -5.44 -3.97
C ASN A 164 -3.68 -4.69 -3.07
N TRP A 165 -4.66 -4.03 -3.67
CA TRP A 165 -5.67 -3.26 -2.95
C TRP A 165 -6.55 -4.10 -2.04
N GLY A 166 -6.83 -5.36 -2.43
CA GLY A 166 -7.58 -6.31 -1.58
C GLY A 166 -6.80 -6.70 -0.33
N PHE A 167 -5.49 -6.93 -0.45
CA PHE A 167 -4.64 -7.25 0.69
C PHE A 167 -4.47 -6.07 1.65
N TRP A 168 -4.27 -4.85 1.13
CA TRP A 168 -4.25 -3.64 1.94
C TRP A 168 -5.58 -3.42 2.66
N LEU A 169 -6.71 -3.54 1.96
CA LEU A 169 -8.04 -3.39 2.56
C LEU A 169 -8.30 -4.40 3.68
N LEU A 170 -7.88 -5.66 3.51
CA LEU A 170 -8.00 -6.68 4.55
C LEU A 170 -7.18 -6.33 5.79
N ALA A 171 -5.95 -5.82 5.61
CA ALA A 171 -5.14 -5.35 6.72
C ALA A 171 -5.82 -4.17 7.46
N ASP A 172 -6.35 -3.19 6.72
CA ASP A 172 -7.04 -2.03 7.31
C ASP A 172 -8.31 -2.44 8.07
N ILE A 173 -9.10 -3.39 7.56
CA ILE A 173 -10.28 -3.93 8.24
C ILE A 173 -9.92 -4.56 9.60
N ILE A 174 -8.75 -5.17 9.71
CA ILE A 174 -8.27 -5.75 10.99
C ILE A 174 -7.75 -4.63 11.90
N TYR A 175 -7.00 -3.67 11.37
CA TYR A 175 -6.42 -2.59 12.17
C TYR A 175 -7.48 -1.68 12.81
N VAL A 176 -8.60 -1.39 12.13
CA VAL A 176 -9.65 -0.50 12.65
C VAL A 176 -10.17 -0.97 14.00
N PRO A 177 -10.75 -2.18 14.16
CA PRO A 177 -11.22 -2.65 15.47
C PRO A 177 -10.09 -2.88 16.47
N LEU A 178 -8.91 -3.29 16.01
CA LEU A 178 -7.74 -3.48 16.87
C LEU A 178 -7.32 -2.17 17.56
N TYR A 179 -7.28 -1.06 16.84
CA TYR A 179 -6.95 0.25 17.41
C TYR A 179 -8.09 0.82 18.28
N ILE A 180 -9.36 0.56 17.93
CA ILE A 180 -10.50 0.92 18.79
C ILE A 180 -10.38 0.22 20.15
N SER A 181 -10.10 -1.08 20.19
CA SER A 181 -9.97 -1.85 21.43
C SER A 181 -8.82 -1.36 22.33
N ARG A 182 -7.81 -0.72 21.73
CA ARG A 182 -6.67 -0.11 22.46
C ARG A 182 -6.89 1.37 22.83
N GLY A 183 -8.08 1.93 22.53
CA GLY A 183 -8.39 3.36 22.79
C GLY A 183 -7.71 4.33 21.81
N LEU A 184 -7.10 3.83 20.72
CA LEU A 184 -6.37 4.62 19.73
C LEU A 184 -7.32 5.07 18.61
N TYR A 185 -8.32 5.86 18.96
CA TYR A 185 -9.41 6.25 18.05
C TYR A 185 -8.91 7.03 16.82
N LEU A 186 -7.91 7.92 17.00
CA LEU A 186 -7.36 8.70 15.89
C LEU A 186 -6.65 7.79 14.87
N THR A 187 -5.86 6.84 15.36
CA THR A 187 -5.18 5.85 14.51
C THR A 187 -6.20 4.95 13.79
N SER A 188 -7.26 4.52 14.49
CA SER A 188 -8.35 3.76 13.88
C SER A 188 -9.05 4.54 12.76
N ALA A 189 -9.36 5.82 12.98
CA ALA A 189 -9.94 6.68 11.96
C ALA A 189 -9.01 6.83 10.73
N LEU A 190 -7.69 6.85 10.94
CA LEU A 190 -6.71 6.87 9.88
C LEU A 190 -6.78 5.60 9.01
N TYR A 191 -6.75 4.42 9.63
CA TYR A 191 -6.83 3.15 8.89
C TYR A 191 -8.17 2.98 8.19
N PHE A 192 -9.26 3.48 8.77
CA PHE A 192 -10.53 3.59 8.06
C PHE A 192 -10.40 4.46 6.78
N GLY A 193 -9.71 5.60 6.86
CA GLY A 193 -9.40 6.45 5.72
C GLY A 193 -8.55 5.73 4.66
N PHE A 194 -7.55 4.95 5.08
CA PHE A 194 -6.74 4.12 4.17
C PHE A 194 -7.59 3.04 3.50
N GLY A 195 -8.49 2.39 4.20
CA GLY A 195 -9.45 1.45 3.62
C GLY A 195 -10.32 2.10 2.53
N CYS A 196 -10.80 3.32 2.74
CA CYS A 196 -11.49 4.09 1.71
C CYS A 196 -10.59 4.37 0.49
N LEU A 197 -9.33 4.72 0.71
CA LEU A 197 -8.35 4.90 -0.38
C LEU A 197 -8.04 3.60 -1.11
N CYS A 198 -8.04 2.45 -0.43
CA CYS A 198 -7.89 1.13 -1.06
C CYS A 198 -9.04 0.83 -2.01
N ILE A 199 -10.29 1.12 -1.62
CA ILE A 199 -11.46 0.97 -2.49
C ILE A 199 -11.31 1.88 -3.73
N LEU A 200 -10.93 3.13 -3.54
CA LEU A 200 -10.71 4.08 -4.64
C LEU A 200 -9.57 3.64 -5.55
N GLY A 201 -8.48 3.14 -4.98
CA GLY A 201 -7.34 2.60 -5.71
C GLY A 201 -7.75 1.41 -6.57
N PHE A 202 -8.49 0.46 -5.99
CA PHE A 202 -9.04 -0.67 -6.71
C PHE A 202 -9.91 -0.25 -7.91
N LEU A 203 -10.86 0.65 -7.69
CA LEU A 203 -11.76 1.14 -8.74
C LEU A 203 -10.99 1.89 -9.84
N THR A 204 -9.99 2.69 -9.46
CA THR A 204 -9.17 3.44 -10.42
C THR A 204 -8.32 2.51 -11.26
N TRP A 205 -7.61 1.56 -10.63
CA TRP A 205 -6.75 0.63 -11.33
C TRP A 205 -7.52 -0.39 -12.15
N ARG A 206 -8.70 -0.81 -11.68
CA ARG A 206 -9.60 -1.66 -12.47
C ARG A 206 -9.98 -1.00 -13.80
N ARG A 207 -10.35 0.29 -13.79
CA ARG A 207 -10.67 1.03 -15.02
C ARG A 207 -9.46 1.14 -15.96
N GLN A 208 -8.26 1.37 -15.41
CA GLN A 208 -7.03 1.42 -16.21
C GLN A 208 -6.74 0.07 -16.86
N TRP A 209 -6.91 -1.01 -16.10
CA TRP A 209 -6.74 -2.38 -16.62
C TRP A 209 -7.76 -2.69 -17.73
N GLU A 210 -9.05 -2.42 -17.52
CA GLU A 210 -10.10 -2.64 -18.52
C GLU A 210 -9.83 -1.83 -19.80
N GLN A 211 -9.38 -0.59 -19.71
CA GLN A 211 -9.02 0.25 -20.86
C GLN A 211 -7.85 -0.35 -21.65
N HIS A 212 -6.80 -0.78 -20.95
CA HIS A 212 -5.63 -1.40 -21.56
C HIS A 212 -5.98 -2.70 -22.30
N GLU A 213 -6.84 -3.55 -21.75
CA GLU A 213 -7.32 -4.77 -22.39
C GLU A 213 -8.13 -4.48 -23.66
N LEU A 214 -8.98 -3.44 -23.64
CA LEU A 214 -9.76 -3.02 -24.79
C LEU A 214 -8.86 -2.49 -25.93
N GLU A 215 -7.82 -1.74 -25.61
CA GLU A 215 -6.85 -1.22 -26.57
C GLU A 215 -6.05 -2.37 -27.23
N ASN A 216 -5.57 -3.32 -26.44
CA ASN A 216 -4.87 -4.50 -26.92
C ASN A 216 -5.77 -5.36 -27.82
N GLY A 217 -7.03 -5.58 -27.45
CA GLY A 217 -7.99 -6.34 -28.24
C GLY A 217 -8.35 -5.65 -29.57
N ARG A 218 -8.39 -4.31 -29.63
CA ARG A 218 -8.59 -3.54 -30.87
C ARG A 218 -7.36 -3.62 -31.77
N GLY A 219 -6.17 -3.45 -31.22
CA GLY A 219 -4.92 -3.56 -31.98
C GLY A 219 -4.76 -4.93 -32.65
N HIS A 220 -5.08 -6.01 -31.93
CA HIS A 220 -5.02 -7.37 -32.49
C HIS A 220 -6.00 -7.59 -33.63
N ARG A 221 -7.23 -7.08 -33.55
CA ARG A 221 -8.23 -7.15 -34.63
C ARG A 221 -7.82 -6.35 -35.89
N GLN A 222 -7.18 -5.19 -35.70
CA GLN A 222 -6.69 -4.37 -36.83
C GLN A 222 -5.56 -5.07 -37.60
N VAL A 223 -4.63 -5.72 -36.85
CA VAL A 223 -3.54 -6.50 -37.50
C VAL A 223 -4.09 -7.69 -38.27
N LEU A 224 -5.11 -8.39 -37.77
CA LEU A 224 -5.74 -9.50 -38.45
C LEU A 224 -6.61 -9.07 -39.67
N ALA A 225 -7.12 -7.84 -39.67
CA ALA A 225 -7.94 -7.28 -40.73
C ALA A 225 -7.13 -6.58 -41.84
N ALA A 226 -5.82 -6.40 -41.65
CA ALA A 226 -4.94 -5.84 -42.68
C ALA A 226 -4.82 -6.82 -43.82
N PRO A 227 -5.13 -6.42 -45.11
CA PRO A 227 -4.99 -7.29 -46.25
C PRO A 227 -3.51 -7.71 -46.35
N SER A 228 -3.27 -9.04 -46.45
CA SER A 228 -1.96 -9.58 -46.77
C SER A 228 -1.53 -8.98 -48.10
N GLY A 229 -0.61 -8.00 -48.03
CA GLY A 229 -0.09 -7.34 -49.23
C GLY A 229 0.47 -8.34 -50.20
N SER A 230 -0.13 -8.33 -51.36
CA SER A 230 0.32 -9.03 -52.55
C SER A 230 1.67 -8.52 -53.05
#